data_4ce157a20d6a89475a58404dfd84237f
#
_entry.id   4ce157a20d6a89475a58404dfd84237f
#
_cell.length_a   1.000
_cell.length_b   1.000
_cell.length_c   1.000
_cell.angle_alpha   90.00
_cell.angle_beta   90.00
_cell.angle_gamma   90.00
#
_symmetry.space_group_name_H-M   'P 1'
#
loop_
_entity.id
_entity.type
_entity.pdbx_description
1 polymer ?
#
loop_
_entity_poly.entity_id
_entity_poly.type
_entity_poly.pdbx_seq_one_letter_code
_entity_poly.pdbx_strand_id
1 'polypeptide(L)'
;PHAGEFKRIFNEEVGISEEDIISSVSRMASRHKITIILKGWLNVIADQSGKVATIKRSTPAITVGGTGDVLAGLVAALYSKINSAFDTSALGIYFNGLAARLAFDRVGLHMVATDLIENLPKVMMPFDKISSEKI
;
A
#
# COMPACT_ATOMS: atom_id res chain seq x y z
N PRO A 1 1.05 -4.32 7.70
CA PRO A 1 1.34 -5.74 7.91
C PRO A 1 0.73 -6.63 6.82
N HIS A 2 1.24 -7.86 6.62
CA HIS A 2 0.49 -8.96 6.02
C HIS A 2 -0.30 -9.71 7.12
N ALA A 3 -1.14 -10.70 6.74
CA ALA A 3 -2.01 -11.40 7.71
C ALA A 3 -1.27 -12.03 8.90
N GLY A 4 -0.09 -12.64 8.67
CA GLY A 4 0.71 -13.22 9.77
C GLY A 4 1.31 -12.18 10.71
N GLU A 5 1.69 -11.01 10.20
CA GLU A 5 2.14 -9.88 11.02
C GLU A 5 0.95 -9.26 11.77
N PHE A 6 -0.20 -9.13 11.11
CA PHE A 6 -1.43 -8.62 11.71
C PHE A 6 -1.83 -9.47 12.94
N LYS A 7 -1.83 -10.81 12.79
CA LYS A 7 -2.09 -11.72 13.90
C LYS A 7 -1.13 -11.51 15.07
N ARG A 8 0.17 -11.33 14.79
CA ARG A 8 1.18 -11.10 15.84
C ARG A 8 1.03 -9.76 16.54
N ILE A 9 0.66 -8.70 15.81
CA ILE A 9 0.51 -7.35 16.36
C ILE A 9 -0.76 -7.22 17.20
N PHE A 10 -1.88 -7.73 16.68
CA PHE A 10 -3.19 -7.50 17.28
C PHE A 10 -3.75 -8.70 18.07
N ASN A 11 -3.04 -9.84 18.04
CA ASN A 11 -3.52 -11.14 18.56
C ASN A 11 -4.89 -11.53 17.99
N GLU A 12 -5.12 -11.22 16.70
CA GLU A 12 -6.37 -11.47 16.01
C GLU A 12 -6.10 -11.95 14.57
N GLU A 13 -6.87 -12.95 14.13
CA GLU A 13 -6.76 -13.46 12.77
C GLU A 13 -7.54 -12.59 11.79
N VAL A 14 -6.98 -12.44 10.61
CA VAL A 14 -7.69 -11.85 9.48
C VAL A 14 -8.63 -12.88 8.90
N GLY A 15 -9.88 -12.52 8.61
CA GLY A 15 -10.85 -13.40 7.99
C GLY A 15 -10.46 -13.82 6.56
N ILE A 16 -11.28 -14.68 5.95
CA ILE A 16 -11.00 -15.24 4.62
C ILE A 16 -11.76 -14.50 3.51
N SER A 17 -13.03 -14.13 3.77
CA SER A 17 -13.84 -13.36 2.80
C SER A 17 -13.40 -11.89 2.73
N GLU A 18 -13.74 -11.20 1.64
CA GLU A 18 -13.46 -9.75 1.52
C GLU A 18 -14.10 -8.98 2.70
N GLU A 19 -15.32 -9.30 3.06
CA GLU A 19 -16.07 -8.68 4.14
C GLU A 19 -15.41 -8.92 5.51
N ASP A 20 -14.96 -10.14 5.78
CA ASP A 20 -14.27 -10.48 7.03
C ASP A 20 -12.93 -9.76 7.15
N ILE A 21 -12.16 -9.69 6.04
CA ILE A 21 -10.89 -8.98 6.00
C ILE A 21 -11.12 -7.49 6.31
N ILE A 22 -12.06 -6.86 5.63
CA ILE A 22 -12.40 -5.44 5.83
C ILE A 22 -12.85 -5.21 7.27
N SER A 23 -13.75 -6.05 7.79
CA SER A 23 -14.26 -5.96 9.16
C SER A 23 -13.13 -6.07 10.19
N SER A 24 -12.22 -7.04 10.05
CA SER A 24 -11.09 -7.23 10.96
C SER A 24 -10.17 -6.01 10.98
N VAL A 25 -9.81 -5.49 9.81
CA VAL A 25 -8.90 -4.33 9.70
C VAL A 25 -9.55 -3.07 10.25
N SER A 26 -10.82 -2.81 9.90
CA SER A 26 -11.57 -1.63 10.37
C SER A 26 -11.72 -1.63 11.88
N ARG A 27 -12.05 -2.79 12.47
CA ARG A 27 -12.18 -2.93 13.92
C ARG A 27 -10.88 -2.63 14.64
N MET A 28 -9.73 -3.12 14.14
CA MET A 28 -8.43 -2.85 14.74
C MET A 28 -7.98 -1.41 14.54
N ALA A 29 -8.22 -0.81 13.37
CA ALA A 29 -7.93 0.59 13.12
C ALA A 29 -8.69 1.51 14.09
N SER A 30 -9.98 1.28 14.26
CA SER A 30 -10.82 2.03 15.20
C SER A 30 -10.42 1.81 16.66
N ARG A 31 -10.21 0.55 17.07
CA ARG A 31 -9.82 0.19 18.44
C ARG A 31 -8.50 0.81 18.86
N HIS A 32 -7.52 0.83 17.99
CA HIS A 32 -6.17 1.34 18.27
C HIS A 32 -5.98 2.81 17.85
N LYS A 33 -6.99 3.44 17.25
CA LYS A 33 -6.95 4.83 16.75
C LYS A 33 -5.81 5.10 15.77
N ILE A 34 -5.62 4.18 14.84
CA ILE A 34 -4.55 4.24 13.82
C ILE A 34 -5.10 3.99 12.42
N THR A 35 -4.30 4.34 11.40
CA THR A 35 -4.52 3.87 10.03
C THR A 35 -3.73 2.59 9.81
N ILE A 36 -4.37 1.56 9.28
CA ILE A 36 -3.77 0.26 8.99
C ILE A 36 -3.78 0.02 7.48
N ILE A 37 -2.66 -0.45 6.94
CA ILE A 37 -2.56 -1.04 5.62
C ILE A 37 -2.37 -2.55 5.79
N LEU A 38 -3.40 -3.35 5.58
CA LEU A 38 -3.24 -4.79 5.46
C LEU A 38 -2.83 -5.14 4.03
N LYS A 39 -1.69 -5.84 3.89
CA LYS A 39 -1.18 -6.32 2.60
C LYS A 39 -1.63 -7.75 2.34
N GLY A 40 -2.18 -8.00 1.16
CA GLY A 40 -2.64 -9.34 0.78
C GLY A 40 -3.01 -9.44 -0.70
N TRP A 41 -3.78 -10.43 -1.05
CA TRP A 41 -4.43 -10.50 -2.36
C TRP A 41 -5.44 -9.37 -2.53
N LEU A 42 -6.08 -8.98 -1.44
CA LEU A 42 -6.82 -7.74 -1.23
C LEU A 42 -6.02 -6.88 -0.24
N ASN A 43 -5.56 -5.73 -0.68
CA ASN A 43 -5.02 -4.73 0.24
C ASN A 43 -6.18 -3.95 0.82
N VAL A 44 -6.22 -3.80 2.14
CA VAL A 44 -7.24 -3.03 2.85
C VAL A 44 -6.57 -1.90 3.61
N ILE A 45 -7.04 -0.70 3.39
CA ILE A 45 -6.67 0.48 4.17
C ILE A 45 -7.90 0.85 5.02
N ALA A 46 -7.74 0.96 6.32
CA ALA A 46 -8.77 1.45 7.21
C ALA A 46 -8.21 2.43 8.22
N ASP A 47 -9.00 3.43 8.60
CA ASP A 47 -8.64 4.40 9.63
C ASP A 47 -9.56 4.34 10.85
N GLN A 48 -9.23 5.14 11.85
CA GLN A 48 -9.98 5.22 13.11
C GLN A 48 -11.42 5.73 12.96
N SER A 49 -11.73 6.43 11.87
CA SER A 49 -13.06 7.00 11.62
C SER A 49 -14.01 6.01 10.95
N GLY A 50 -13.51 4.84 10.55
CA GLY A 50 -14.23 3.84 9.78
C GLY A 50 -14.13 4.04 8.26
N LYS A 51 -13.32 4.98 7.79
CA LYS A 51 -13.02 5.13 6.35
C LYS A 51 -12.24 3.92 5.89
N VAL A 52 -12.66 3.31 4.76
CA VAL A 52 -12.06 2.10 4.19
C VAL A 52 -11.79 2.30 2.70
N ALA A 53 -10.67 1.78 2.24
CA ALA A 53 -10.38 1.60 0.81
C ALA A 53 -9.80 0.21 0.59
N THR A 54 -10.11 -0.37 -0.55
CA THR A 54 -9.61 -1.68 -0.97
C THR A 54 -8.98 -1.61 -2.34
N ILE A 55 -7.86 -2.29 -2.50
CA ILE A 55 -7.14 -2.38 -3.78
C ILE A 55 -6.69 -3.82 -3.97
N LYS A 56 -7.19 -4.48 -5.01
CA LYS A 56 -6.72 -5.84 -5.36
C LYS A 56 -5.26 -5.80 -5.81
N ARG A 57 -4.50 -6.82 -5.43
CA ARG A 57 -3.10 -6.94 -5.79
C ARG A 57 -2.92 -6.94 -7.31
N SER A 58 -2.00 -6.10 -7.81
CA SER A 58 -1.78 -5.90 -9.24
C SER A 58 -1.08 -7.07 -9.94
N THR A 59 -0.19 -7.76 -9.22
CA THR A 59 0.56 -8.92 -9.72
C THR A 59 1.01 -9.82 -8.56
N PRO A 60 1.08 -11.15 -8.74
CA PRO A 60 1.63 -12.06 -7.73
C PRO A 60 3.12 -11.80 -7.45
N ALA A 61 3.86 -11.26 -8.39
CA ALA A 61 5.31 -10.99 -8.25
C ALA A 61 5.64 -9.99 -7.13
N ILE A 62 4.69 -9.13 -6.70
CA ILE A 62 4.90 -8.16 -5.61
C ILE A 62 5.09 -8.81 -4.22
N THR A 63 5.05 -10.13 -4.13
CA THR A 63 5.29 -10.86 -2.87
C THR A 63 6.76 -11.09 -2.56
N VAL A 64 7.68 -10.68 -3.43
CA VAL A 64 9.12 -10.81 -3.21
C VAL A 64 9.58 -9.94 -2.03
N GLY A 65 10.60 -10.41 -1.29
CA GLY A 65 11.14 -9.71 -0.14
C GLY A 65 11.60 -8.28 -0.47
N GLY A 66 11.39 -7.35 0.47
CA GLY A 66 11.78 -5.93 0.32
C GLY A 66 10.71 -5.04 -0.32
N THR A 67 9.71 -5.58 -1.01
CA THR A 67 8.63 -4.77 -1.62
C THR A 67 7.76 -4.05 -0.57
N GLY A 68 7.67 -4.63 0.62
CA GLY A 68 7.01 -4.00 1.78
C GLY A 68 7.80 -2.79 2.32
N ASP A 69 9.13 -2.85 2.29
CA ASP A 69 10.00 -1.76 2.72
C ASP A 69 9.92 -0.59 1.73
N VAL A 70 9.88 -0.89 0.42
CA VAL A 70 9.62 0.11 -0.62
C VAL A 70 8.28 0.81 -0.38
N LEU A 71 7.21 0.05 -0.10
CA LEU A 71 5.90 0.62 0.22
C LEU A 71 5.97 1.50 1.48
N ALA A 72 6.64 1.05 2.53
CA ALA A 72 6.76 1.82 3.77
C ALA A 72 7.48 3.16 3.53
N GLY A 73 8.59 3.14 2.79
CA GLY A 73 9.34 4.34 2.41
C GLY A 73 8.50 5.29 1.55
N LEU A 74 7.76 4.76 0.58
CA LEU A 74 6.87 5.55 -0.27
C LEU A 74 5.75 6.23 0.52
N VAL A 75 5.08 5.49 1.41
CA VAL A 75 4.02 6.04 2.28
C VAL A 75 4.57 7.14 3.18
N ALA A 76 5.75 6.94 3.78
CA ALA A 76 6.40 7.94 4.63
C ALA A 76 6.73 9.23 3.84
N ALA A 77 7.27 9.08 2.62
CA ALA A 77 7.57 10.21 1.74
C ALA A 77 6.30 10.98 1.34
N LEU A 78 5.24 10.28 0.97
CA LEU A 78 3.95 10.90 0.64
C LEU A 78 3.34 11.60 1.86
N TYR A 79 3.43 11.00 3.04
CA TYR A 79 2.91 11.59 4.28
C TYR A 79 3.57 12.92 4.62
N SER A 80 4.85 13.09 4.33
CA SER A 80 5.56 14.36 4.51
C SER A 80 4.98 15.52 3.67
N LYS A 81 4.17 15.22 2.66
CA LYS A 81 3.57 16.21 1.74
C LYS A 81 2.05 16.35 1.90
N ILE A 82 1.35 15.27 2.19
CA ILE A 82 -0.12 15.22 2.14
C ILE A 82 -0.76 15.35 3.53
N ASN A 83 -0.05 15.01 4.61
CA ASN A 83 -0.51 15.06 6.00
C ASN A 83 -1.88 14.36 6.24
N SER A 84 -2.15 13.29 5.52
CA SER A 84 -3.30 12.40 5.69
C SER A 84 -2.84 10.95 5.65
N ALA A 85 -2.85 10.27 6.78
CA ALA A 85 -2.39 8.88 6.87
C ALA A 85 -3.21 7.95 5.97
N PHE A 86 -4.52 8.17 5.87
CA PHE A 86 -5.38 7.36 5.02
C PHE A 86 -5.07 7.58 3.53
N ASP A 87 -5.02 8.83 3.08
CA ASP A 87 -4.84 9.14 1.66
C ASP A 87 -3.42 8.76 1.19
N THR A 88 -2.40 8.97 2.01
CA THR A 88 -1.03 8.52 1.70
C THR A 88 -0.91 7.01 1.66
N SER A 89 -1.63 6.29 2.52
CA SER A 89 -1.70 4.83 2.49
C SER A 89 -2.33 4.32 1.20
N ALA A 90 -3.44 4.91 0.78
CA ALA A 90 -4.12 4.56 -0.45
C ALA A 90 -3.26 4.85 -1.69
N LEU A 91 -2.65 6.04 -1.76
CA LEU A 91 -1.73 6.42 -2.84
C LEU A 91 -0.48 5.54 -2.85
N GLY A 92 0.07 5.23 -1.68
CA GLY A 92 1.24 4.34 -1.57
C GLY A 92 0.96 2.95 -2.16
N ILE A 93 -0.16 2.32 -1.80
CA ILE A 93 -0.57 1.03 -2.37
C ILE A 93 -0.81 1.16 -3.87
N TYR A 94 -1.46 2.23 -4.33
CA TYR A 94 -1.76 2.45 -5.73
C TYR A 94 -0.48 2.57 -6.58
N PHE A 95 0.43 3.48 -6.22
CA PHE A 95 1.68 3.68 -6.97
C PHE A 95 2.62 2.47 -6.86
N ASN A 96 2.72 1.84 -5.70
CA ASN A 96 3.50 0.63 -5.53
C ASN A 96 2.97 -0.51 -6.43
N GLY A 97 1.64 -0.62 -6.55
CA GLY A 97 0.99 -1.58 -7.44
C GLY A 97 1.25 -1.30 -8.93
N LEU A 98 1.20 -0.03 -9.35
CA LEU A 98 1.54 0.36 -10.73
C LEU A 98 3.01 0.11 -11.04
N ALA A 99 3.93 0.47 -10.13
CA ALA A 99 5.36 0.22 -10.30
C ALA A 99 5.67 -1.28 -10.41
N ALA A 100 5.00 -2.10 -9.59
CA ALA A 100 5.12 -3.56 -9.65
C ALA A 100 4.60 -4.12 -10.97
N ARG A 101 3.52 -3.56 -11.53
CA ARG A 101 3.00 -3.96 -12.83
C ARG A 101 4.00 -3.68 -13.95
N LEU A 102 4.58 -2.48 -13.99
CA LEU A 102 5.62 -2.12 -14.96
C LEU A 102 6.86 -3.02 -14.82
N ALA A 103 7.28 -3.33 -13.59
CA ALA A 103 8.38 -4.24 -13.35
C ALA A 103 8.04 -5.65 -13.86
N PHE A 104 6.85 -6.15 -13.54
CA PHE A 104 6.38 -7.46 -13.98
C PHE A 104 6.32 -7.58 -15.52
N ASP A 105 5.82 -6.55 -16.20
CA ASP A 105 5.74 -6.53 -17.67
C ASP A 105 7.13 -6.56 -18.32
N ARG A 106 8.17 -6.11 -17.61
CA ARG A 106 9.58 -6.12 -18.08
C ARG A 106 10.32 -7.41 -17.77
N VAL A 107 10.22 -7.91 -16.53
CA VAL A 107 11.07 -9.03 -16.03
C VAL A 107 10.24 -10.22 -15.48
N GLY A 108 8.92 -10.18 -15.57
CA GLY A 108 8.03 -11.24 -15.10
C GLY A 108 8.18 -11.52 -13.61
N LEU A 109 8.20 -12.81 -13.26
CA LEU A 109 8.36 -13.26 -11.87
C LEU A 109 9.78 -13.08 -11.31
N HIS A 110 10.72 -12.60 -12.10
CA HIS A 110 12.10 -12.37 -11.68
C HIS A 110 12.34 -10.96 -11.11
N MET A 111 11.27 -10.18 -10.91
CA MET A 111 11.38 -8.85 -10.32
C MET A 111 11.91 -8.90 -8.89
N VAL A 112 12.64 -7.87 -8.51
CA VAL A 112 13.15 -7.62 -7.15
C VAL A 112 12.68 -6.25 -6.65
N ALA A 113 12.86 -5.97 -5.35
CA ALA A 113 12.36 -4.74 -4.74
C ALA A 113 12.89 -3.46 -5.42
N THR A 114 14.13 -3.47 -5.90
CA THR A 114 14.73 -2.32 -6.61
C THR A 114 14.04 -2.01 -7.94
N ASP A 115 13.45 -3.01 -8.60
CA ASP A 115 12.66 -2.76 -9.83
C ASP A 115 11.44 -1.88 -9.54
N LEU A 116 10.85 -1.96 -8.34
CA LEU A 116 9.77 -1.06 -7.93
C LEU A 116 10.29 0.38 -7.80
N ILE A 117 11.43 0.55 -7.11
CA ILE A 117 12.05 1.87 -6.91
C ILE A 117 12.31 2.56 -8.25
N GLU A 118 12.87 1.83 -9.22
CA GLU A 118 13.15 2.34 -10.57
C GLU A 118 11.90 2.75 -11.36
N ASN A 119 10.76 2.14 -11.07
CA ASN A 119 9.52 2.40 -11.78
C ASN A 119 8.60 3.42 -11.05
N LEU A 120 8.81 3.70 -9.77
CA LEU A 120 8.02 4.71 -9.03
C LEU A 120 8.00 6.08 -9.71
N PRO A 121 9.13 6.67 -10.13
CA PRO A 121 9.11 7.97 -10.82
C PRO A 121 8.26 7.96 -12.09
N LYS A 122 8.29 6.85 -12.85
CA LYS A 122 7.54 6.72 -14.10
C LYS A 122 6.02 6.72 -13.88
N VAL A 123 5.56 6.02 -12.83
CA VAL A 123 4.12 5.94 -12.53
C VAL A 123 3.60 7.17 -11.80
N MET A 124 4.47 7.94 -11.15
CA MET A 124 4.10 9.16 -10.44
C MET A 124 4.10 10.40 -11.34
N MET A 125 5.02 10.46 -12.32
CA MET A 125 5.20 11.59 -13.24
C MET A 125 3.89 12.11 -13.89
N PRO A 126 2.92 11.31 -14.33
CA PRO A 126 1.67 11.81 -14.89
C PRO A 126 0.81 12.64 -13.92
N PHE A 127 1.10 12.57 -12.63
CA PHE A 127 0.38 13.29 -11.57
C PHE A 127 1.14 14.55 -11.10
N ASP A 128 2.32 14.81 -11.66
CA ASP A 128 3.10 16.00 -11.31
C ASP A 128 2.37 17.27 -11.79
N LYS A 129 2.22 18.21 -10.87
CA LYS A 129 1.74 19.57 -11.18
C LYS A 129 2.92 20.53 -11.03
N ILE A 130 3.46 20.98 -12.16
CA ILE A 130 4.50 22.02 -12.17
C ILE A 130 3.77 23.37 -12.24
N SER A 131 3.85 24.15 -11.17
CA SER A 131 3.39 25.54 -11.18
C SER A 131 4.33 26.36 -12.06
N SER A 132 3.81 26.98 -13.12
CA SER A 132 4.56 27.85 -14.03
C SER A 132 5.10 29.13 -13.35
N GLU A 133 4.74 29.40 -12.11
CA GLU A 133 5.16 30.62 -11.36
C GLU A 133 6.51 30.48 -10.62
N LYS A 134 7.22 29.37 -10.79
CA LYS A 134 8.49 29.10 -10.07
C LYS A 134 9.64 28.61 -10.97
N ILE A 135 9.65 29.02 -12.24
CA ILE A 135 10.81 28.83 -13.11
C ILE A 135 11.36 30.19 -13.49
#